data_dcfca79d89f1a7206d0e3799d182f834
#
_entry.id   dcfca79d89f1a7206d0e3799d182f834
#
_cell.length_a   1.000
_cell.length_b   1.000
_cell.length_c   1.000
_cell.angle_alpha   90.00
_cell.angle_beta   90.00
_cell.angle_gamma   90.00
#
_symmetry.space_group_name_H-M   'P 1'
#
loop_
_entity.id
_entity.type
_entity.pdbx_description
1 polymer ?
#
loop_
_entity_poly.entity_id
_entity_poly.type
_entity_poly.pdbx_seq_one_letter_code
_entity_poly.pdbx_strand_id
1 'polypeptide(L)'
;LYRADWSPLEHSGEPFSAAPDERLVDAVDVADLLSERAHRLQVRPKHAGYVDMKILADPRAPRKGLFDAGRVLAPGVELDFEITGLTPNTEGRLLLRVAPPQPAVFTVHLDGEVLERVALEPGDHWQEHPIRLPAGRVHEAARLRVVPESGELILYHVFVLQNAEAPPRASAP
;
A
#
# COMPACT_ATOMS: atom_id res chain seq x y z
N LEU A 1 37.72 -4.19 -5.58
CA LEU A 1 36.47 -4.26 -6.38
C LEU A 1 35.49 -5.16 -5.62
N TYR A 2 34.60 -4.54 -4.82
CA TYR A 2 33.46 -5.24 -4.25
C TYR A 2 32.42 -5.44 -5.36
N ARG A 3 32.28 -6.63 -5.88
CA ARG A 3 31.05 -7.06 -6.53
C ARG A 3 30.04 -7.25 -5.41
N ALA A 4 29.18 -6.30 -5.23
CA ALA A 4 27.93 -6.56 -4.55
C ALA A 4 27.14 -7.50 -5.49
N ASP A 5 27.03 -8.76 -5.13
CA ASP A 5 26.02 -9.64 -5.71
C ASP A 5 24.66 -9.09 -5.27
N TRP A 6 24.12 -8.21 -6.11
CA TRP A 6 22.71 -7.86 -6.06
C TRP A 6 21.95 -9.06 -6.63
N SER A 7 21.84 -10.12 -5.85
CA SER A 7 20.72 -11.04 -6.06
C SER A 7 19.48 -10.16 -5.98
N PRO A 8 18.59 -10.17 -6.98
CA PRO A 8 17.33 -9.43 -6.86
C PRO A 8 16.68 -9.91 -5.57
N LEU A 9 16.55 -9.02 -4.60
CA LEU A 9 15.76 -9.26 -3.41
C LEU A 9 14.38 -9.62 -3.93
N GLU A 10 13.95 -10.85 -3.76
CA GLU A 10 12.61 -11.24 -4.16
C GLU A 10 11.64 -10.44 -3.31
N HIS A 11 10.98 -9.48 -3.94
CA HIS A 11 9.97 -8.68 -3.29
C HIS A 11 8.79 -9.55 -2.88
N SER A 12 8.34 -9.37 -1.65
CA SER A 12 7.06 -9.90 -1.20
C SER A 12 5.93 -9.06 -1.80
N GLY A 13 5.77 -9.15 -3.12
CA GLY A 13 4.85 -8.32 -3.91
C GLY A 13 3.38 -8.73 -3.83
N GLU A 14 3.01 -9.71 -3.00
CA GLU A 14 1.62 -10.18 -2.90
C GLU A 14 1.02 -9.87 -1.54
N PRO A 15 -0.28 -9.51 -1.48
CA PRO A 15 -0.97 -9.30 -0.22
C PRO A 15 -1.18 -10.62 0.52
N PHE A 16 -1.02 -10.61 1.85
CA PHE A 16 -1.20 -11.78 2.71
C PHE A 16 -2.66 -12.01 3.10
N SER A 17 -3.41 -10.90 3.17
CA SER A 17 -4.75 -10.87 3.73
C SER A 17 -5.83 -10.81 2.66
N ALA A 18 -5.49 -11.10 1.39
CA ALA A 18 -6.48 -11.18 0.32
C ALA A 18 -7.42 -12.38 0.54
N ALA A 19 -8.73 -12.15 0.41
CA ALA A 19 -9.71 -13.22 0.45
C ALA A 19 -9.71 -14.00 -0.89
N PRO A 20 -10.14 -15.27 -0.88
CA PRO A 20 -10.14 -16.10 -2.10
C PRO A 20 -11.01 -15.57 -3.25
N ASP A 21 -12.02 -14.78 -2.92
CA ASP A 21 -12.95 -14.14 -3.86
C ASP A 21 -12.53 -12.74 -4.27
N GLU A 22 -11.39 -12.26 -3.78
CA GLU A 22 -10.82 -10.98 -4.16
C GLU A 22 -9.75 -11.16 -5.23
N ARG A 23 -9.68 -10.18 -6.12
CA ARG A 23 -8.58 -10.04 -7.07
C ARG A 23 -7.77 -8.80 -6.76
N LEU A 24 -6.47 -8.90 -6.92
CA LEU A 24 -5.58 -7.75 -6.91
C LEU A 24 -5.82 -6.94 -8.19
N VAL A 25 -6.21 -5.68 -8.03
CA VAL A 25 -6.50 -4.76 -9.12
C VAL A 25 -5.30 -3.90 -9.42
N ASP A 26 -4.67 -3.40 -8.36
CA ASP A 26 -3.50 -2.53 -8.46
C ASP A 26 -2.61 -2.73 -7.23
N ALA A 27 -1.32 -2.42 -7.38
CA ALA A 27 -0.36 -2.51 -6.28
C ALA A 27 0.68 -1.40 -6.41
N VAL A 28 0.81 -0.60 -5.37
CA VAL A 28 1.83 0.45 -5.28
C VAL A 28 2.94 -0.01 -4.35
N ASP A 29 4.09 -0.31 -4.91
CA ASP A 29 5.33 -0.52 -4.16
C ASP A 29 5.97 0.84 -3.90
N VAL A 30 5.96 1.25 -2.64
CA VAL A 30 6.26 2.63 -2.25
C VAL A 30 7.75 2.96 -2.32
N ALA A 31 8.62 1.98 -2.37
CA ALA A 31 10.07 2.18 -2.47
C ALA A 31 10.65 1.74 -3.82
N ASP A 32 9.83 1.23 -4.71
CA ASP A 32 10.22 0.91 -6.09
C ASP A 32 10.01 2.12 -7.01
N LEU A 33 11.09 2.62 -7.59
CA LEU A 33 11.06 3.83 -8.44
C LEU A 33 10.19 3.66 -9.70
N LEU A 34 10.05 2.45 -10.23
CA LEU A 34 9.20 2.19 -11.40
C LEU A 34 7.73 2.21 -10.99
N SER A 35 7.41 1.58 -9.86
CA SER A 35 6.07 1.62 -9.28
C SER A 35 5.67 3.05 -8.91
N GLU A 36 6.53 3.76 -8.19
CA GLU A 36 6.29 5.16 -7.82
C GLU A 36 6.01 6.05 -9.04
N ARG A 37 6.80 5.88 -10.09
CA ARG A 37 6.62 6.63 -11.34
C ARG A 37 5.32 6.26 -12.05
N ALA A 38 4.98 4.98 -12.12
CA ALA A 38 3.75 4.50 -12.73
C ALA A 38 2.51 5.07 -12.03
N HIS A 39 2.55 5.16 -10.70
CA HIS A 39 1.46 5.69 -9.88
C HIS A 39 1.57 7.19 -9.58
N ARG A 40 2.51 7.89 -10.25
CA ARG A 40 2.72 9.34 -10.07
C ARG A 40 2.89 9.74 -8.61
N LEU A 41 3.58 8.89 -7.83
CA LEU A 41 3.80 9.11 -6.42
C LEU A 41 4.56 10.42 -6.17
N GLN A 42 4.08 11.20 -5.24
CA GLN A 42 4.65 12.47 -4.82
C GLN A 42 4.78 12.50 -3.29
N VAL A 43 5.95 12.91 -2.83
CA VAL A 43 6.19 13.23 -1.43
C VAL A 43 5.92 14.71 -1.23
N ARG A 44 5.18 15.07 -0.20
CA ARG A 44 4.90 16.48 0.14
C ARG A 44 5.31 16.77 1.60
N PRO A 45 5.87 17.93 1.89
CA PRO A 45 6.33 18.96 0.95
C PRO A 45 7.50 18.44 0.08
N LYS A 46 7.67 18.98 -1.11
CA LYS A 46 8.71 18.53 -2.07
C LYS A 46 10.15 18.62 -1.53
N HIS A 47 10.38 19.46 -0.53
CA HIS A 47 11.69 19.63 0.10
C HIS A 47 11.86 18.79 1.37
N ALA A 48 10.92 17.92 1.72
CA ALA A 48 11.03 17.04 2.88
C ALA A 48 12.20 16.03 2.77
N GLY A 49 12.96 16.11 1.69
CA GLY A 49 14.13 15.28 1.44
C GLY A 49 13.79 13.87 0.98
N TYR A 50 14.81 13.08 0.83
CA TYR A 50 14.65 11.64 0.67
C TYR A 50 14.12 11.09 1.99
N VAL A 51 12.91 10.60 1.94
CA VAL A 51 12.34 9.86 3.06
C VAL A 51 13.17 8.58 3.22
N ASP A 52 13.71 8.36 4.40
CA ASP A 52 14.51 7.17 4.68
C ASP A 52 13.74 5.91 4.29
N MET A 53 14.45 4.96 3.70
CA MET A 53 13.92 3.65 3.40
C MET A 53 14.31 2.68 4.51
N LYS A 54 13.37 1.85 4.94
CA LYS A 54 13.64 0.71 5.80
C LYS A 54 13.27 -0.57 5.10
N ILE A 55 14.14 -1.56 5.24
CA ILE A 55 13.96 -2.90 4.68
C ILE A 55 13.62 -3.84 5.83
N LEU A 56 12.52 -4.56 5.69
CA LEU A 56 12.13 -5.61 6.62
C LEU A 56 12.03 -6.95 5.90
N ALA A 57 12.44 -8.01 6.60
CA ALA A 57 12.25 -9.37 6.12
C ALA A 57 10.78 -9.78 6.17
N ASP A 58 10.36 -10.60 5.21
CA ASP A 58 9.02 -11.19 5.22
C ASP A 58 8.88 -12.10 6.45
N PRO A 59 7.95 -11.80 7.38
CA PRO A 59 7.78 -12.57 8.61
C PRO A 59 7.31 -14.00 8.36
N ARG A 60 6.72 -14.30 7.19
CA ARG A 60 6.23 -15.64 6.82
C ARG A 60 7.33 -16.53 6.27
N ALA A 61 8.37 -15.94 5.73
CA ALA A 61 9.45 -16.67 5.06
C ALA A 61 10.83 -16.11 5.42
N PRO A 62 11.18 -15.99 6.72
CA PRO A 62 12.40 -15.33 7.16
C PRO A 62 13.66 -16.02 6.64
N ARG A 63 13.56 -17.28 6.20
CA ARG A 63 14.70 -18.05 5.64
C ARG A 63 14.83 -17.94 4.13
N LYS A 64 13.84 -17.39 3.42
CA LYS A 64 13.85 -17.25 1.96
C LYS A 64 14.50 -15.97 1.47
N GLY A 65 14.88 -15.06 2.39
CA GLY A 65 15.47 -13.79 2.01
C GLY A 65 14.49 -12.84 1.29
N LEU A 66 13.19 -13.03 1.48
CA LEU A 66 12.19 -12.11 0.96
C LEU A 66 12.19 -10.87 1.83
N PHE A 67 12.34 -9.72 1.20
CA PHE A 67 12.34 -8.41 1.86
C PHE A 67 11.34 -7.49 1.21
N ASP A 68 10.91 -6.49 1.95
CA ASP A 68 10.15 -5.37 1.45
C ASP A 68 10.82 -4.07 1.89
N ALA A 69 10.83 -3.08 1.02
CA ALA A 69 11.37 -1.77 1.30
C ALA A 69 10.23 -0.77 1.44
N GLY A 70 10.27 0.08 2.46
CA GLY A 70 9.24 1.07 2.72
C GLY A 70 9.81 2.44 2.97
N ARG A 71 8.99 3.46 2.79
CA ARG A 71 9.32 4.85 3.10
C ARG A 71 8.88 5.20 4.51
N VAL A 72 9.77 5.90 5.22
CA VAL A 72 9.48 6.43 6.57
C VAL A 72 8.78 7.78 6.41
N LEU A 73 7.57 7.87 6.93
CA LEU A 73 6.75 9.08 6.90
C LEU A 73 6.63 9.65 8.31
N ALA A 74 7.22 10.80 8.53
CA ALA A 74 7.05 11.56 9.77
C ALA A 74 5.80 12.47 9.68
N PRO A 75 5.24 12.93 10.80
CA PRO A 75 4.20 13.96 10.79
C PRO A 75 4.63 15.18 9.96
N GLY A 76 3.74 15.65 9.10
CA GLY A 76 4.01 16.72 8.15
C GLY A 76 4.59 16.28 6.81
N VAL A 77 4.85 14.98 6.63
CA VAL A 77 5.20 14.39 5.34
C VAL A 77 4.03 13.57 4.82
N GLU A 78 3.58 13.84 3.62
CA GLU A 78 2.46 13.16 2.98
C GLU A 78 2.93 12.39 1.75
N LEU A 79 2.34 11.25 1.50
CA LEU A 79 2.42 10.56 0.20
C LEU A 79 1.10 10.73 -0.54
N ASP A 80 1.21 11.09 -1.80
CA ASP A 80 0.10 11.30 -2.72
C ASP A 80 0.38 10.50 -4.00
N PHE A 81 -0.53 9.60 -4.39
CA PHE A 81 -0.34 8.71 -5.54
C PHE A 81 -1.67 8.29 -6.17
N GLU A 82 -1.62 7.84 -7.42
CA GLU A 82 -2.77 7.39 -8.20
C GLU A 82 -2.87 5.87 -8.14
N ILE A 83 -4.09 5.37 -7.97
CA ILE A 83 -4.43 3.95 -8.16
C ILE A 83 -5.33 3.83 -9.38
N THR A 84 -5.20 2.74 -10.14
CA THR A 84 -5.83 2.57 -11.45
C THR A 84 -6.46 1.18 -11.62
N GLY A 85 -7.14 0.96 -12.73
CA GLY A 85 -7.70 -0.35 -13.08
C GLY A 85 -8.89 -0.77 -12.21
N LEU A 86 -9.47 0.15 -11.45
CA LEU A 86 -10.64 -0.10 -10.64
C LEU A 86 -11.88 -0.31 -11.50
N THR A 87 -12.74 -1.23 -11.11
CA THR A 87 -14.08 -1.35 -11.67
C THR A 87 -14.98 -0.32 -10.96
N PRO A 88 -15.51 0.68 -11.68
CA PRO A 88 -16.35 1.71 -11.08
C PRO A 88 -17.58 1.14 -10.38
N ASN A 89 -18.01 1.83 -9.32
CA ASN A 89 -19.19 1.46 -8.52
C ASN A 89 -19.14 0.04 -7.92
N THR A 90 -17.94 -0.51 -7.80
CA THR A 90 -17.71 -1.83 -7.22
C THR A 90 -16.97 -1.66 -5.89
N GLU A 91 -17.49 -2.28 -4.84
CA GLU A 91 -16.83 -2.27 -3.54
C GLU A 91 -15.46 -2.93 -3.62
N GLY A 92 -14.52 -2.39 -2.85
CA GLY A 92 -13.19 -2.93 -2.73
C GLY A 92 -12.59 -2.64 -1.37
N ARG A 93 -11.32 -2.91 -1.24
CA ARG A 93 -10.52 -2.50 -0.09
C ARG A 93 -9.08 -2.23 -0.46
N LEU A 94 -8.46 -1.38 0.33
CA LEU A 94 -7.03 -1.21 0.37
C LEU A 94 -6.46 -2.12 1.44
N LEU A 95 -5.28 -2.69 1.19
CA LEU A 95 -4.44 -3.26 2.23
C LEU A 95 -3.16 -2.42 2.29
N LEU A 96 -2.95 -1.72 3.38
CA LEU A 96 -1.73 -0.96 3.61
C LEU A 96 -0.75 -1.83 4.37
N ARG A 97 0.37 -2.19 3.75
CA ARG A 97 1.47 -2.87 4.42
C ARG A 97 2.33 -1.84 5.13
N VAL A 98 2.28 -1.86 6.45
CA VAL A 98 2.86 -0.85 7.32
C VAL A 98 3.61 -1.48 8.49
N ALA A 99 4.61 -0.77 9.01
CA ALA A 99 5.33 -1.15 10.23
C ALA A 99 5.72 0.12 11.00
N PRO A 100 4.84 0.66 11.85
CA PRO A 100 5.18 1.81 12.65
C PRO A 100 6.20 1.41 13.73
N PRO A 101 7.32 2.15 13.89
CA PRO A 101 8.31 1.86 14.93
C PRO A 101 7.86 2.28 16.34
N GLN A 102 6.82 3.07 16.42
CA GLN A 102 6.17 3.57 17.63
C GLN A 102 4.67 3.74 17.35
N PRO A 103 3.82 3.98 18.36
CA PRO A 103 2.40 4.24 18.11
C PRO A 103 2.24 5.37 17.10
N ALA A 104 1.48 5.11 16.05
CA ALA A 104 1.29 6.05 14.95
C ALA A 104 -0.19 6.23 14.61
N VAL A 105 -0.55 7.46 14.27
CA VAL A 105 -1.87 7.81 13.76
C VAL A 105 -1.70 8.48 12.41
N PHE A 106 -2.46 8.03 11.43
CA PHE A 106 -2.47 8.62 10.09
C PHE A 106 -3.88 8.61 9.50
N THR A 107 -4.08 9.46 8.52
CA THR A 107 -5.34 9.56 7.78
C THR A 107 -5.10 9.17 6.32
N VAL A 108 -5.99 8.38 5.77
CA VAL A 108 -6.02 8.04 4.35
C VAL A 108 -7.16 8.80 3.69
N HIS A 109 -6.85 9.49 2.61
CA HIS A 109 -7.80 10.23 1.79
C HIS A 109 -7.96 9.54 0.43
N LEU A 110 -9.17 9.57 -0.08
CA LEU A 110 -9.52 9.16 -1.45
C LEU A 110 -10.13 10.37 -2.16
N ASP A 111 -9.51 10.80 -3.26
CA ASP A 111 -9.93 11.97 -4.05
C ASP A 111 -10.15 13.25 -3.22
N GLY A 112 -9.27 13.44 -2.22
CA GLY A 112 -9.27 14.60 -1.34
C GLY A 112 -10.18 14.51 -0.10
N GLU A 113 -11.04 13.51 -0.02
CA GLU A 113 -11.91 13.27 1.14
C GLU A 113 -11.35 12.20 2.07
N VAL A 114 -11.54 12.35 3.36
CA VAL A 114 -11.14 11.34 4.34
C VAL A 114 -11.85 10.02 4.07
N LEU A 115 -11.06 8.97 3.90
CA LEU A 115 -11.55 7.61 3.79
C LEU A 115 -11.55 6.93 5.16
N GLU A 116 -10.41 7.00 5.86
CA GLU A 116 -10.27 6.42 7.19
C GLU A 116 -9.16 7.12 7.97
N ARG A 117 -9.33 7.19 9.28
CA ARG A 117 -8.30 7.58 10.24
C ARG A 117 -7.87 6.35 11.02
N VAL A 118 -6.60 6.00 10.93
CA VAL A 118 -6.03 4.76 11.42
C VAL A 118 -5.11 5.03 12.59
N ALA A 119 -5.23 4.25 13.66
CA ALA A 119 -4.28 4.21 14.76
C ALA A 119 -3.63 2.83 14.83
N LEU A 120 -2.32 2.77 14.86
CA LEU A 120 -1.55 1.54 14.88
C LEU A 120 -0.59 1.52 16.06
N GLU A 121 -0.48 0.35 16.67
CA GLU A 121 0.56 0.04 17.64
C GLU A 121 1.83 -0.45 16.93
N PRO A 122 3.01 -0.24 17.53
CA PRO A 122 4.26 -0.73 16.96
C PRO A 122 4.31 -2.25 16.94
N GLY A 123 5.05 -2.79 15.97
CA GLY A 123 5.28 -4.23 15.85
C GLY A 123 6.65 -4.52 15.27
N ASP A 124 7.17 -5.72 15.56
CA ASP A 124 8.46 -6.18 15.03
C ASP A 124 8.41 -6.56 13.55
N HIS A 125 7.21 -6.64 13.01
CA HIS A 125 6.94 -7.03 11.63
C HIS A 125 5.96 -6.06 11.00
N TRP A 126 5.93 -6.05 9.66
CA TRP A 126 4.86 -5.35 8.97
C TRP A 126 3.51 -6.04 9.21
N GLN A 127 2.48 -5.24 9.17
CA GLN A 127 1.09 -5.67 9.20
C GLN A 127 0.36 -5.13 7.97
N GLU A 128 -0.69 -5.82 7.56
CA GLU A 128 -1.58 -5.36 6.50
C GLU A 128 -2.85 -4.82 7.11
N HIS A 129 -3.01 -3.52 7.07
CA HIS A 129 -4.19 -2.83 7.59
C HIS A 129 -5.23 -2.67 6.49
N PRO A 130 -6.43 -3.28 6.64
CA PRO A 130 -7.49 -3.17 5.65
C PRO A 130 -8.28 -1.87 5.80
N ILE A 131 -8.56 -1.20 4.68
CA ILE A 131 -9.43 -0.03 4.61
C ILE A 131 -10.48 -0.27 3.54
N ARG A 132 -11.74 -0.12 3.87
CA ARG A 132 -12.85 -0.32 2.93
C ARG A 132 -12.88 0.79 1.88
N LEU A 133 -13.09 0.40 0.62
CA LEU A 133 -13.41 1.30 -0.50
C LEU A 133 -14.91 1.16 -0.81
N PRO A 134 -15.75 2.13 -0.40
CA PRO A 134 -17.17 2.08 -0.67
C PRO A 134 -17.45 2.19 -2.18
N ALA A 135 -18.35 1.37 -2.71
CA ALA A 135 -18.67 1.33 -4.14
C ALA A 135 -18.98 2.73 -4.74
N GLY A 136 -19.75 3.55 -4.04
CA GLY A 136 -20.13 4.89 -4.49
C GLY A 136 -18.96 5.90 -4.58
N ARG A 137 -17.77 5.53 -4.10
CA ARG A 137 -16.54 6.35 -4.16
C ARG A 137 -15.50 5.77 -5.12
N VAL A 138 -15.79 4.64 -5.76
CA VAL A 138 -14.86 3.96 -6.66
C VAL A 138 -15.12 4.39 -8.09
N HIS A 139 -14.10 4.98 -8.70
CA HIS A 139 -14.01 5.34 -10.11
C HIS A 139 -12.94 4.46 -10.78
N GLU A 140 -12.76 4.58 -12.08
CA GLU A 140 -11.77 3.82 -12.85
C GLU A 140 -10.32 4.08 -12.39
N ALA A 141 -10.07 5.29 -11.90
CA ALA A 141 -8.86 5.70 -11.23
C ALA A 141 -9.22 6.59 -10.03
N ALA A 142 -8.37 6.61 -9.03
CA ALA A 142 -8.55 7.45 -7.85
C ALA A 142 -7.20 7.93 -7.30
N ARG A 143 -7.22 9.03 -6.57
CA ARG A 143 -6.05 9.58 -5.92
C ARG A 143 -6.07 9.28 -4.43
N LEU A 144 -5.06 8.57 -3.99
CA LEU A 144 -4.85 8.29 -2.57
C LEU A 144 -3.83 9.26 -1.98
N ARG A 145 -4.08 9.65 -0.73
CA ARG A 145 -3.11 10.41 0.06
C ARG A 145 -3.04 9.84 1.46
N VAL A 146 -1.83 9.58 1.92
CA VAL A 146 -1.53 9.09 3.27
C VAL A 146 -0.87 10.21 4.05
N VAL A 147 -1.45 10.58 5.18
CA VAL A 147 -1.06 11.74 5.99
C VAL A 147 -0.81 11.30 7.42
N PRO A 148 0.45 11.13 7.85
CA PRO A 148 0.77 10.92 9.26
C PRO A 148 0.40 12.12 10.12
N GLU A 149 -0.30 11.86 11.21
CA GLU A 149 -0.70 12.88 12.19
C GLU A 149 0.21 12.87 13.43
N SER A 150 0.55 11.67 13.89
CA SER A 150 1.48 11.48 15.03
C SER A 150 2.23 10.17 14.89
N GLY A 151 3.46 10.15 15.43
CA GLY A 151 4.37 9.02 15.26
C GLY A 151 4.90 8.90 13.84
N GLU A 152 5.86 8.02 13.64
CA GLU A 152 6.37 7.68 12.31
C GLU A 152 5.60 6.49 11.75
N LEU A 153 5.26 6.56 10.46
CA LEU A 153 4.68 5.47 9.71
C LEU A 153 5.69 4.98 8.67
N ILE A 154 5.95 3.69 8.61
CA ILE A 154 6.69 3.11 7.48
C ILE A 154 5.66 2.44 6.59
N LEU A 155 5.53 2.94 5.37
CA LEU A 155 4.62 2.40 4.35
C LEU A 155 5.42 1.64 3.30
N TYR A 156 5.11 0.38 3.11
CA TYR A 156 5.77 -0.53 2.17
C TYR A 156 4.98 -0.68 0.88
N HIS A 157 3.75 -1.17 0.99
CA HIS A 157 2.87 -1.41 -0.13
C HIS A 157 1.46 -0.89 0.13
N VAL A 158 0.78 -0.54 -0.95
CA VAL A 158 -0.66 -0.39 -0.96
C VAL A 158 -1.23 -1.32 -2.02
N PHE A 159 -1.93 -2.35 -1.60
CA PHE A 159 -2.64 -3.26 -2.48
C PHE A 159 -4.09 -2.82 -2.61
N VAL A 160 -4.60 -2.87 -3.81
CA VAL A 160 -5.99 -2.54 -4.13
C VAL A 160 -6.71 -3.81 -4.55
N LEU A 161 -7.70 -4.19 -3.78
CA LEU A 161 -8.46 -5.41 -3.98
C LEU A 161 -9.92 -5.08 -4.30
N GLN A 162 -10.50 -5.80 -5.22
CA GLN A 162 -11.94 -5.79 -5.49
C GLN A 162 -12.45 -7.23 -5.61
N ASN A 163 -13.73 -7.43 -5.31
CA ASN A 163 -14.34 -8.73 -5.49
C ASN A 163 -14.21 -9.17 -6.95
N ALA A 164 -13.85 -10.43 -7.18
CA ALA A 164 -13.89 -11.01 -8.49
C ALA A 164 -15.34 -10.95 -8.99
N GLU A 165 -15.56 -10.49 -10.22
CA GLU A 165 -16.89 -10.54 -10.82
C GLU A 165 -17.39 -11.98 -10.76
N ALA A 166 -18.58 -12.16 -10.21
CA ALA A 166 -19.21 -13.47 -10.27
C ALA A 166 -19.32 -13.89 -11.76
N PRO A 167 -18.92 -15.11 -12.12
CA PRO A 167 -19.05 -15.55 -13.50
C PRO A 167 -20.49 -15.35 -13.95
N PRO A 168 -20.71 -14.86 -15.19
CA PRO A 168 -22.07 -14.65 -15.69
C PRO A 168 -22.87 -15.94 -15.47
N ARG A 169 -23.99 -15.82 -14.77
CA ARG A 169 -24.89 -16.98 -14.58
C ARG A 169 -25.21 -17.50 -15.99
N ALA A 170 -24.76 -18.72 -16.27
CA ALA A 170 -25.17 -19.42 -17.48
C ALA A 170 -26.70 -19.34 -17.53
N SER A 171 -27.22 -18.65 -18.55
CA SER A 171 -28.64 -18.62 -18.81
C SER A 171 -29.06 -20.06 -18.98
N ALA A 172 -29.86 -20.58 -18.04
CA ALA A 172 -30.42 -21.90 -18.18
C ALA A 172 -31.26 -21.94 -19.45
N PRO A 173 -31.17 -23.04 -20.24
CA PRO A 173 -31.89 -23.19 -21.49
C PRO A 173 -33.41 -23.25 -21.31
#